data_fd312a0a10fc2e4dca783db020ff94f5
#
_entry.id   fd312a0a10fc2e4dca783db020ff94f5
#
_cell.length_a   1.000
_cell.length_b   1.000
_cell.length_c   1.000
_cell.angle_alpha   90.00
_cell.angle_beta   90.00
_cell.angle_gamma   90.00
#
_symmetry.space_group_name_H-M   'P 1'
#
loop_
_entity.id
_entity.type
_entity.pdbx_description
1 polymer ?
#
loop_
_entity_poly.entity_id
_entity_poly.type
_entity_poly.pdbx_seq_one_letter_code
_entity_poly.pdbx_strand_id
1 'polypeptide(L)'
;MSDILIIGAGVVGCLTAMELTRRGAGVTLVERGDLGGEASWAGGGILFPLLPWRYGEAVNRLALAGAASYPMLAEELHSATGIDPEYIVSGMRALPDFGGEAALQWCAGHGMMAEMQAGKLWLPQVAQVRNPYLMLALRRWLENNGVQLREHTAVSGLEVIGNRVASIQTSAGALNADHIVVTAGAWSRPLLGEYALALDLKPMRGQMLLYRQPVGALQQIYFHNDFYLIPRRDGHILAGSTVEDVGFDKSITVETAFELHRKAGALLPALRDQQPIRHWSGLRPGSPDNIPVIGRHPALENLWLNTGHFRYGVTMAPVSAGILVNLILGLPQLLDVKPYCLS
;
A
#
# COMPACT_ATOMS: atom_id res chain seq x y z
N MET A 1 -19.57 18.24 13.70
CA MET A 1 -18.73 17.38 12.84
C MET A 1 -18.22 16.26 13.72
N SER A 2 -18.25 15.03 13.24
CA SER A 2 -17.83 13.88 14.05
C SER A 2 -16.31 13.86 14.19
N ASP A 3 -15.84 13.54 15.39
CA ASP A 3 -14.43 13.28 15.65
C ASP A 3 -14.09 11.86 15.22
N ILE A 4 -13.05 11.71 14.41
CA ILE A 4 -12.63 10.42 13.87
C ILE A 4 -11.22 10.11 14.32
N LEU A 5 -11.04 8.93 14.90
CA LEU A 5 -9.74 8.43 15.32
C LEU A 5 -9.31 7.29 14.39
N ILE A 6 -8.14 7.44 13.78
CA ILE A 6 -7.57 6.43 12.87
C ILE A 6 -6.37 5.78 13.55
N ILE A 7 -6.34 4.45 13.58
CA ILE A 7 -5.25 3.65 14.16
C ILE A 7 -4.39 3.07 13.03
N GLY A 8 -3.18 3.58 12.91
CA GLY A 8 -2.19 3.21 11.90
C GLY A 8 -2.00 4.29 10.83
N ALA A 9 -0.82 4.90 10.80
CA ALA A 9 -0.44 5.97 9.88
C ALA A 9 0.36 5.46 8.66
N GLY A 10 0.01 4.29 8.12
CA GLY A 10 0.44 3.86 6.80
C GLY A 10 -0.26 4.65 5.69
N VAL A 11 0.06 4.38 4.43
CA VAL A 11 -0.53 5.07 3.27
C VAL A 11 -2.07 5.05 3.28
N VAL A 12 -2.68 3.94 3.70
CA VAL A 12 -4.13 3.80 3.78
C VAL A 12 -4.71 4.72 4.85
N GLY A 13 -4.10 4.76 6.06
CA GLY A 13 -4.53 5.63 7.15
C GLY A 13 -4.34 7.10 6.80
N CYS A 14 -3.21 7.48 6.22
CA CYS A 14 -2.94 8.86 5.81
C CYS A 14 -3.92 9.34 4.73
N LEU A 15 -4.22 8.53 3.72
CA LEU A 15 -5.19 8.89 2.68
C LEU A 15 -6.62 8.89 3.21
N THR A 16 -6.98 7.99 4.14
CA THR A 16 -8.27 8.05 4.84
C THR A 16 -8.41 9.34 5.65
N ALA A 17 -7.34 9.73 6.38
CA ALA A 17 -7.31 11.00 7.11
C ALA A 17 -7.44 12.20 6.17
N MET A 18 -6.73 12.19 5.04
CA MET A 18 -6.81 13.23 4.01
C MET A 18 -8.23 13.40 3.47
N GLU A 19 -8.90 12.31 3.09
CA GLU A 19 -10.26 12.34 2.57
C GLU A 19 -11.29 12.81 3.61
N LEU A 20 -11.17 12.38 4.88
CA LEU A 20 -12.03 12.83 5.97
C LEU A 20 -11.84 14.32 6.26
N THR A 21 -10.59 14.78 6.32
CA THR A 21 -10.26 16.19 6.54
C THR A 21 -10.82 17.09 5.43
N ARG A 22 -10.72 16.67 4.17
CA ARG A 22 -11.36 17.38 3.03
C ARG A 22 -12.87 17.50 3.16
N ARG A 23 -13.51 16.57 3.87
CA ARG A 23 -14.95 16.59 4.17
C ARG A 23 -15.29 17.34 5.48
N GLY A 24 -14.28 17.95 6.10
CA GLY A 24 -14.42 18.78 7.29
C GLY A 24 -14.51 18.02 8.62
N ALA A 25 -14.14 16.75 8.66
CA ALA A 25 -14.07 15.99 9.91
C ALA A 25 -12.85 16.40 10.75
N GLY A 26 -12.97 16.39 12.08
CA GLY A 26 -11.84 16.40 12.99
C GLY A 26 -11.15 15.04 12.99
N VAL A 27 -9.85 14.98 12.72
CA VAL A 27 -9.14 13.71 12.59
C VAL A 27 -7.94 13.65 13.54
N THR A 28 -7.89 12.57 14.33
CA THR A 28 -6.71 12.16 15.09
C THR A 28 -6.14 10.89 14.48
N LEU A 29 -4.87 10.89 14.10
CA LEU A 29 -4.16 9.75 13.52
C LEU A 29 -3.11 9.25 14.52
N VAL A 30 -3.27 8.01 14.98
CA VAL A 30 -2.40 7.39 16.00
C VAL A 30 -1.49 6.35 15.34
N GLU A 31 -0.20 6.44 15.59
CA GLU A 31 0.82 5.52 15.06
C GLU A 31 1.79 5.09 16.18
N ARG A 32 2.10 3.81 16.25
CA ARG A 32 3.01 3.26 17.26
C ARG A 32 4.49 3.62 17.02
N GLY A 33 4.86 3.85 15.77
CA GLY A 33 6.21 4.25 15.36
C GLY A 33 6.19 5.56 14.58
N ASP A 34 7.04 5.66 13.56
CA ASP A 34 7.05 6.77 12.63
C ASP A 34 5.95 6.62 11.58
N LEU A 35 5.32 7.72 11.18
CA LEU A 35 4.32 7.75 10.12
C LEU A 35 4.89 7.14 8.83
N GLY A 36 4.19 6.14 8.31
CA GLY A 36 4.57 5.42 7.09
C GLY A 36 5.74 4.46 7.24
N GLY A 37 6.39 4.35 8.40
CA GLY A 37 7.66 3.65 8.63
C GLY A 37 7.64 2.12 8.40
N GLU A 38 6.48 1.52 8.17
CA GLU A 38 6.32 0.08 7.94
C GLU A 38 6.17 -0.26 6.44
N ALA A 39 5.21 -1.11 6.07
CA ALA A 39 5.01 -1.59 4.70
C ALA A 39 4.89 -0.46 3.65
N SER A 40 4.35 0.69 4.04
CA SER A 40 4.14 1.83 3.15
C SER A 40 5.45 2.45 2.68
N TRP A 41 6.46 2.52 3.55
CA TRP A 41 7.80 2.96 3.22
C TRP A 41 8.59 1.87 2.48
N ALA A 42 8.46 0.62 2.92
CA ALA A 42 9.29 -0.49 2.46
C ALA A 42 8.97 -0.97 1.03
N GLY A 43 7.80 -0.67 0.51
CA GLY A 43 7.31 -1.18 -0.78
C GLY A 43 7.96 -0.56 -2.01
N GLY A 44 7.80 -1.21 -3.16
CA GLY A 44 8.38 -0.78 -4.43
C GLY A 44 7.66 0.37 -5.12
N GLY A 45 6.39 0.62 -4.83
CA GLY A 45 5.61 1.73 -5.39
C GLY A 45 5.16 1.55 -6.84
N ILE A 46 5.11 0.33 -7.36
CA ILE A 46 4.50 0.05 -8.66
C ILE A 46 2.99 0.25 -8.55
N LEU A 47 2.43 1.08 -9.41
CA LEU A 47 1.00 1.41 -9.45
C LEU A 47 0.27 0.55 -10.49
N PHE A 48 0.36 -0.75 -10.29
CA PHE A 48 -0.26 -1.73 -11.16
C PHE A 48 -0.36 -3.09 -10.45
N PRO A 49 -1.47 -3.84 -10.58
CA PRO A 49 -1.51 -5.22 -10.12
C PRO A 49 -0.59 -6.06 -11.01
N LEU A 50 0.45 -6.64 -10.41
CA LEU A 50 1.42 -7.46 -11.15
C LEU A 50 0.73 -8.72 -11.68
N LEU A 51 0.71 -8.91 -13.00
CA LEU A 51 0.01 -9.98 -13.71
C LEU A 51 -1.51 -10.00 -13.38
N PRO A 52 -2.27 -8.93 -13.69
CA PRO A 52 -3.68 -8.77 -13.28
C PRO A 52 -4.59 -9.88 -13.79
N TRP A 53 -4.26 -10.55 -14.89
CA TRP A 53 -4.98 -11.72 -15.40
C TRP A 53 -4.90 -12.96 -14.50
N ARG A 54 -4.12 -12.91 -13.43
CA ARG A 54 -4.05 -13.95 -12.39
C ARG A 54 -4.89 -13.63 -11.15
N TYR A 55 -5.53 -12.46 -11.11
CA TYR A 55 -6.33 -12.00 -9.97
C TYR A 55 -7.81 -11.91 -10.32
N GLY A 56 -8.64 -12.04 -9.30
CA GLY A 56 -10.08 -11.81 -9.39
C GLY A 56 -10.43 -10.33 -9.66
N GLU A 57 -11.65 -10.11 -10.14
CA GLU A 57 -12.16 -8.79 -10.50
C GLU A 57 -12.12 -7.78 -9.35
N ALA A 58 -12.35 -8.23 -8.10
CA ALA A 58 -12.31 -7.37 -6.92
C ALA A 58 -10.93 -6.69 -6.75
N VAL A 59 -9.84 -7.44 -6.94
CA VAL A 59 -8.47 -6.90 -6.86
C VAL A 59 -8.21 -5.94 -8.00
N ASN A 60 -8.52 -6.35 -9.24
CA ASN A 60 -8.22 -5.57 -10.43
C ASN A 60 -8.98 -4.24 -10.44
N ARG A 61 -10.27 -4.26 -10.14
CA ARG A 61 -11.12 -3.06 -10.09
C ARG A 61 -10.59 -2.03 -9.11
N LEU A 62 -10.28 -2.45 -7.88
CA LEU A 62 -9.77 -1.56 -6.85
C LEU A 62 -8.38 -1.03 -7.19
N ALA A 63 -7.49 -1.89 -7.70
CA ALA A 63 -6.13 -1.51 -8.04
C ALA A 63 -6.08 -0.58 -9.27
N LEU A 64 -6.85 -0.86 -10.32
CA LEU A 64 -6.89 0.00 -11.52
C LEU A 64 -7.50 1.36 -11.22
N ALA A 65 -8.60 1.41 -10.46
CA ALA A 65 -9.20 2.67 -10.04
C ALA A 65 -8.25 3.47 -9.13
N GLY A 66 -7.54 2.80 -8.22
CA GLY A 66 -6.53 3.43 -7.38
C GLY A 66 -5.36 3.97 -8.20
N ALA A 67 -4.81 3.20 -9.13
CA ALA A 67 -3.73 3.65 -10.02
C ALA A 67 -4.13 4.88 -10.84
N ALA A 68 -5.37 4.91 -11.35
CA ALA A 68 -5.90 6.04 -12.10
C ALA A 68 -6.04 7.34 -11.28
N SER A 69 -6.09 7.26 -9.96
CA SER A 69 -6.16 8.43 -9.07
C SER A 69 -4.80 9.11 -8.84
N TYR A 70 -3.69 8.41 -9.09
CA TYR A 70 -2.37 8.89 -8.72
C TYR A 70 -1.86 10.14 -9.44
N PRO A 71 -2.15 10.37 -10.74
CA PRO A 71 -1.70 11.60 -11.39
C PRO A 71 -2.18 12.86 -10.64
N MET A 72 -3.47 12.90 -10.31
CA MET A 72 -4.06 14.03 -9.58
C MET A 72 -3.57 14.10 -8.14
N LEU A 73 -3.50 12.97 -7.44
CA LEU A 73 -3.00 12.89 -6.07
C LEU A 73 -1.55 13.38 -5.95
N ALA A 74 -0.68 12.95 -6.88
CA ALA A 74 0.73 13.36 -6.87
C ALA A 74 0.90 14.85 -7.14
N GLU A 75 0.15 15.40 -8.09
CA GLU A 75 0.14 16.83 -8.40
C GLU A 75 -0.36 17.66 -7.22
N GLU A 76 -1.46 17.25 -6.59
CA GLU A 76 -1.99 17.92 -5.41
C GLU A 76 -1.00 17.91 -4.24
N LEU A 77 -0.41 16.76 -3.94
CA LEU A 77 0.58 16.64 -2.87
C LEU A 77 1.79 17.52 -3.15
N HIS A 78 2.30 17.50 -4.39
CA HIS A 78 3.42 18.35 -4.78
C HIS A 78 3.09 19.83 -4.64
N SER A 79 1.96 20.28 -5.17
CA SER A 79 1.52 21.66 -5.12
C SER A 79 1.27 22.16 -3.68
N ALA A 80 0.68 21.32 -2.82
CA ALA A 80 0.33 21.69 -1.45
C ALA A 80 1.52 21.64 -0.47
N THR A 81 2.56 20.84 -0.78
CA THR A 81 3.63 20.53 0.18
C THR A 81 5.03 20.90 -0.30
N GLY A 82 5.22 21.12 -1.60
CA GLY A 82 6.52 21.26 -2.25
C GLY A 82 7.31 19.94 -2.38
N ILE A 83 6.71 18.80 -2.01
CA ILE A 83 7.36 17.49 -2.04
C ILE A 83 6.78 16.67 -3.19
N ASP A 84 7.60 16.37 -4.20
CA ASP A 84 7.22 15.53 -5.35
C ASP A 84 7.24 14.03 -4.96
N PRO A 85 6.10 13.31 -4.98
CA PRO A 85 6.06 11.87 -4.77
C PRO A 85 6.77 11.05 -5.85
N GLU A 86 7.34 11.69 -6.85
CA GLU A 86 7.98 11.08 -8.03
C GLU A 86 7.01 10.12 -8.77
N TYR A 87 5.79 10.59 -9.08
CA TYR A 87 4.92 9.86 -9.99
C TYR A 87 5.53 9.84 -11.39
N ILE A 88 5.74 8.63 -11.94
CA ILE A 88 6.38 8.42 -13.24
C ILE A 88 5.64 7.32 -13.99
N VAL A 89 5.22 7.59 -15.22
CA VAL A 89 4.80 6.55 -16.18
C VAL A 89 6.06 6.00 -16.83
N SER A 90 6.67 4.99 -16.21
CA SER A 90 7.91 4.37 -16.68
C SER A 90 7.70 3.18 -17.61
N GLY A 91 6.47 2.68 -17.67
CA GLY A 91 6.16 1.41 -18.30
C GLY A 91 6.77 0.21 -17.56
N MET A 92 6.34 -0.98 -17.95
CA MET A 92 6.83 -2.25 -17.40
C MET A 92 7.07 -3.26 -18.52
N ARG A 93 8.23 -3.94 -18.46
CA ARG A 93 8.53 -5.12 -19.28
C ARG A 93 8.40 -6.37 -18.43
N ALA A 94 7.39 -7.19 -18.71
CA ALA A 94 7.32 -8.53 -18.16
C ALA A 94 8.10 -9.49 -19.05
N LEU A 95 9.07 -10.21 -18.45
CA LEU A 95 9.85 -11.24 -19.12
C LEU A 95 9.03 -12.53 -19.24
N PRO A 96 9.42 -13.53 -20.05
CA PRO A 96 8.67 -14.78 -20.24
C PRO A 96 8.15 -15.37 -18.93
N ASP A 97 7.11 -16.21 -19.02
CA ASP A 97 6.30 -16.80 -17.92
C ASP A 97 5.18 -15.90 -17.36
N PHE A 98 4.84 -14.82 -18.07
CA PHE A 98 3.77 -13.90 -17.67
C PHE A 98 2.34 -14.36 -18.08
N GLY A 99 2.17 -15.42 -18.87
CA GLY A 99 0.85 -15.95 -19.27
C GLY A 99 0.41 -15.54 -20.70
N GLY A 100 1.31 -15.07 -21.53
CA GLY A 100 1.17 -14.94 -22.99
C GLY A 100 -0.15 -14.38 -23.48
N GLU A 101 -0.98 -15.24 -24.12
CA GLU A 101 -2.25 -14.85 -24.72
C GLU A 101 -3.26 -14.30 -23.69
N ALA A 102 -3.34 -14.91 -22.51
CA ALA A 102 -4.25 -14.42 -21.44
C ALA A 102 -3.91 -12.98 -21.02
N ALA A 103 -2.63 -12.62 -21.03
CA ALA A 103 -2.19 -11.25 -20.74
C ALA A 103 -2.69 -10.26 -21.79
N LEU A 104 -2.54 -10.58 -23.06
CA LEU A 104 -2.99 -9.72 -24.18
C LEU A 104 -4.52 -9.58 -24.20
N GLN A 105 -5.26 -10.68 -24.03
CA GLN A 105 -6.71 -10.67 -23.95
C GLN A 105 -7.22 -9.83 -22.78
N TRP A 106 -6.60 -9.98 -21.60
CA TRP A 106 -6.96 -9.20 -20.42
C TRP A 106 -6.71 -7.71 -20.67
N CYS A 107 -5.54 -7.34 -21.20
CA CYS A 107 -5.22 -5.94 -21.50
C CYS A 107 -6.20 -5.33 -22.48
N ALA A 108 -6.53 -6.04 -23.56
CA ALA A 108 -7.52 -5.59 -24.55
C ALA A 108 -8.91 -5.37 -23.92
N GLY A 109 -9.35 -6.30 -23.06
CA GLY A 109 -10.63 -6.20 -22.35
C GLY A 109 -10.72 -5.04 -21.34
N HIS A 110 -9.57 -4.52 -20.89
CA HIS A 110 -9.48 -3.43 -19.91
C HIS A 110 -8.96 -2.10 -20.51
N GLY A 111 -8.89 -2.01 -21.86
CA GLY A 111 -8.44 -0.80 -22.54
C GLY A 111 -6.97 -0.44 -22.29
N MET A 112 -6.15 -1.43 -21.92
CA MET A 112 -4.73 -1.24 -21.68
C MET A 112 -3.90 -1.55 -22.91
N MET A 113 -2.95 -0.67 -23.23
CA MET A 113 -1.96 -0.95 -24.27
C MET A 113 -1.00 -2.05 -23.82
N ALA A 114 -0.82 -3.05 -24.67
CA ALA A 114 0.10 -4.16 -24.44
C ALA A 114 0.71 -4.60 -25.77
N GLU A 115 2.02 -4.78 -25.80
CA GLU A 115 2.75 -5.16 -27.00
C GLU A 115 3.74 -6.29 -26.70
N MET A 116 3.80 -7.26 -27.61
CA MET A 116 4.87 -8.25 -27.58
C MET A 116 6.12 -7.73 -28.30
N GLN A 117 7.21 -7.55 -27.58
CA GLN A 117 8.49 -7.07 -28.10
C GLN A 117 9.60 -8.06 -27.75
N ALA A 118 10.14 -8.78 -28.74
CA ALA A 118 11.20 -9.77 -28.58
C ALA A 118 10.92 -10.79 -27.44
N GLY A 119 9.70 -11.35 -27.42
CA GLY A 119 9.28 -12.34 -26.42
C GLY A 119 8.97 -11.80 -25.03
N LYS A 120 8.97 -10.47 -24.84
CA LYS A 120 8.64 -9.77 -23.60
C LYS A 120 7.34 -8.99 -23.79
N LEU A 121 6.51 -8.93 -22.75
CA LEU A 121 5.31 -8.11 -22.75
C LEU A 121 5.67 -6.68 -22.31
N TRP A 122 5.37 -5.72 -23.16
CA TRP A 122 5.53 -4.29 -22.87
C TRP A 122 4.19 -3.67 -22.49
N LEU A 123 4.14 -3.03 -21.32
CA LEU A 123 2.98 -2.33 -20.77
C LEU A 123 3.34 -0.85 -20.55
N PRO A 124 3.15 0.03 -21.56
CA PRO A 124 3.64 1.41 -21.52
C PRO A 124 2.99 2.30 -20.45
N GLN A 125 1.76 1.99 -20.04
CA GLN A 125 0.97 2.79 -19.11
C GLN A 125 1.28 2.53 -17.63
N VAL A 126 2.10 1.53 -17.32
CA VAL A 126 2.43 1.22 -15.93
C VAL A 126 3.24 2.35 -15.30
N ALA A 127 2.75 2.84 -14.18
CA ALA A 127 3.36 3.93 -13.43
C ALA A 127 3.97 3.45 -12.11
N GLN A 128 4.70 4.34 -11.46
CA GLN A 128 5.28 4.15 -10.14
C GLN A 128 5.28 5.45 -9.35
N VAL A 129 5.40 5.32 -8.03
CA VAL A 129 5.71 6.43 -7.10
C VAL A 129 6.90 6.07 -6.23
N ARG A 130 7.57 7.05 -5.64
CA ARG A 130 8.61 6.82 -4.65
C ARG A 130 8.01 6.84 -3.25
N ASN A 131 7.81 5.65 -2.67
CA ASN A 131 7.12 5.48 -1.40
C ASN A 131 7.60 6.41 -0.27
N PRO A 132 8.91 6.56 0.02
CA PRO A 132 9.37 7.49 1.05
C PRO A 132 8.93 8.94 0.80
N TYR A 133 8.93 9.39 -0.45
CA TYR A 133 8.51 10.75 -0.80
C TYR A 133 7.00 10.92 -0.76
N LEU A 134 6.25 9.89 -1.19
CA LEU A 134 4.79 9.87 -1.03
C LEU A 134 4.40 10.01 0.46
N MET A 135 5.03 9.22 1.35
CA MET A 135 4.73 9.28 2.78
C MET A 135 5.15 10.62 3.40
N LEU A 136 6.26 11.20 2.96
CA LEU A 136 6.70 12.54 3.41
C LEU A 136 5.73 13.63 2.94
N ALA A 137 5.26 13.58 1.70
CA ALA A 137 4.28 14.51 1.17
C ALA A 137 2.92 14.39 1.90
N LEU A 138 2.45 13.16 2.15
CA LEU A 138 1.24 12.92 2.93
C LEU A 138 1.36 13.45 4.36
N ARG A 139 2.48 13.19 5.06
CA ARG A 139 2.74 13.76 6.38
C ARG A 139 2.59 15.29 6.36
N ARG A 140 3.30 15.96 5.46
CA ARG A 140 3.29 17.43 5.35
C ARG A 140 1.89 17.96 5.03
N TRP A 141 1.15 17.27 4.17
CA TRP A 141 -0.22 17.64 3.86
C TRP A 141 -1.11 17.55 5.10
N LEU A 142 -1.04 16.47 5.87
CA LEU A 142 -1.83 16.25 7.08
C LEU A 142 -1.51 17.30 8.15
N GLU A 143 -0.23 17.61 8.37
CA GLU A 143 0.22 18.67 9.28
C GLU A 143 -0.34 20.03 8.89
N ASN A 144 -0.25 20.40 7.61
CA ASN A 144 -0.73 21.68 7.08
C ASN A 144 -2.26 21.83 7.17
N ASN A 145 -3.00 20.72 7.23
CA ASN A 145 -4.47 20.72 7.27
C ASN A 145 -5.04 20.39 8.67
N GLY A 146 -4.23 20.46 9.72
CA GLY A 146 -4.68 20.38 11.11
C GLY A 146 -5.05 18.99 11.62
N VAL A 147 -4.61 17.93 10.94
CA VAL A 147 -4.76 16.56 11.45
C VAL A 147 -3.86 16.38 12.68
N GLN A 148 -4.43 15.86 13.76
CA GLN A 148 -3.67 15.58 14.97
C GLN A 148 -2.86 14.29 14.80
N LEU A 149 -1.54 14.41 14.56
CA LEU A 149 -0.63 13.28 14.45
C LEU A 149 -0.10 12.88 15.83
N ARG A 150 -0.33 11.63 16.23
CA ARG A 150 0.18 11.04 17.47
C ARG A 150 1.06 9.85 17.16
N GLU A 151 2.31 10.14 16.83
CA GLU A 151 3.35 9.13 16.62
C GLU A 151 3.87 8.59 17.95
N HIS A 152 4.57 7.47 17.89
CA HIS A 152 5.12 6.76 19.05
C HIS A 152 4.05 6.47 20.12
N THR A 153 2.79 6.33 19.68
CA THR A 153 1.64 6.08 20.53
C THR A 153 1.05 4.72 20.16
N ALA A 154 1.42 3.70 20.90
CA ALA A 154 0.95 2.34 20.66
C ALA A 154 -0.46 2.15 21.23
N VAL A 155 -1.37 1.61 20.41
CA VAL A 155 -2.70 1.15 20.86
C VAL A 155 -2.57 -0.26 21.38
N SER A 156 -3.01 -0.50 22.62
CA SER A 156 -2.96 -1.80 23.28
C SER A 156 -4.29 -2.54 23.33
N GLY A 157 -5.42 -1.86 23.12
CA GLY A 157 -6.73 -2.49 23.13
C GLY A 157 -7.87 -1.53 22.90
N LEU A 158 -9.08 -2.13 22.76
CA LEU A 158 -10.35 -1.44 22.63
C LEU A 158 -11.15 -1.67 23.91
N GLU A 159 -11.72 -0.60 24.46
CA GLU A 159 -12.71 -0.70 25.51
C GLU A 159 -14.10 -0.63 24.87
N VAL A 160 -14.86 -1.72 24.99
CA VAL A 160 -16.18 -1.84 24.35
C VAL A 160 -17.28 -1.83 25.41
N ILE A 161 -18.28 -0.99 25.20
CA ILE A 161 -19.50 -0.95 26.04
C ILE A 161 -20.69 -1.19 25.12
N GLY A 162 -21.38 -2.30 25.35
CA GLY A 162 -22.46 -2.74 24.48
C GLY A 162 -21.94 -3.08 23.08
N ASN A 163 -22.45 -2.38 22.06
CA ASN A 163 -22.05 -2.55 20.65
C ASN A 163 -21.20 -1.39 20.12
N ARG A 164 -20.51 -0.65 20.99
CA ARG A 164 -19.68 0.51 20.60
C ARG A 164 -18.31 0.46 21.28
N VAL A 165 -17.30 0.91 20.58
CA VAL A 165 -16.00 1.23 21.16
C VAL A 165 -16.16 2.55 21.92
N ALA A 166 -16.03 2.49 23.24
CA ALA A 166 -16.11 3.65 24.13
C ALA A 166 -14.78 4.41 24.16
N SER A 167 -13.65 3.67 24.21
CA SER A 167 -12.32 4.25 24.16
C SER A 167 -11.31 3.28 23.55
N ILE A 168 -10.16 3.80 23.10
CA ILE A 168 -8.97 3.01 22.80
C ILE A 168 -7.92 3.25 23.88
N GLN A 169 -7.27 2.18 24.33
CA GLN A 169 -6.18 2.25 25.30
C GLN A 169 -4.86 2.45 24.56
N THR A 170 -4.12 3.48 24.94
CA THR A 170 -2.82 3.78 24.31
C THR A 170 -1.72 3.92 25.34
N SER A 171 -0.47 3.88 24.89
CA SER A 171 0.71 4.16 25.73
C SER A 171 0.72 5.59 26.33
N ALA A 172 -0.10 6.50 25.78
CA ALA A 172 -0.22 7.90 26.22
C ALA A 172 -1.55 8.19 26.94
N GLY A 173 -2.30 7.15 27.33
CA GLY A 173 -3.61 7.24 27.97
C GLY A 173 -4.76 6.86 27.04
N ALA A 174 -5.99 6.89 27.55
CA ALA A 174 -7.18 6.55 26.78
C ALA A 174 -7.59 7.68 25.82
N LEU A 175 -8.03 7.32 24.64
CA LEU A 175 -8.59 8.24 23.64
C LEU A 175 -9.99 7.76 23.24
N ASN A 176 -10.87 8.70 22.94
CA ASN A 176 -12.21 8.43 22.43
C ASN A 176 -12.51 9.26 21.19
N ALA A 177 -13.45 8.80 20.37
CA ALA A 177 -13.97 9.50 19.21
C ALA A 177 -15.34 8.94 18.82
N ASP A 178 -16.07 9.66 17.98
CA ASP A 178 -17.36 9.21 17.47
C ASP A 178 -17.21 7.96 16.59
N HIS A 179 -16.15 7.91 15.79
CA HIS A 179 -15.80 6.78 14.93
C HIS A 179 -14.34 6.39 15.09
N ILE A 180 -14.08 5.10 15.11
CA ILE A 180 -12.75 4.50 15.17
C ILE A 180 -12.48 3.79 13.84
N VAL A 181 -11.36 4.08 13.20
CA VAL A 181 -10.94 3.45 11.93
C VAL A 181 -9.65 2.69 12.14
N VAL A 182 -9.62 1.40 11.82
CA VAL A 182 -8.42 0.56 11.91
C VAL A 182 -7.78 0.41 10.52
N THR A 183 -6.58 0.98 10.38
CA THR A 183 -5.71 0.90 9.20
C THR A 183 -4.32 0.37 9.57
N ALA A 184 -4.26 -0.47 10.61
CA ALA A 184 -3.01 -0.93 11.24
C ALA A 184 -2.25 -2.01 10.46
N GLY A 185 -2.61 -2.23 9.18
CA GLY A 185 -1.92 -3.15 8.29
C GLY A 185 -1.81 -4.57 8.87
N ALA A 186 -0.60 -5.12 8.90
CA ALA A 186 -0.35 -6.47 9.43
C ALA A 186 -0.72 -6.63 10.92
N TRP A 187 -0.81 -5.54 11.65
CA TRP A 187 -1.18 -5.52 13.08
C TRP A 187 -2.68 -5.38 13.35
N SER A 188 -3.52 -5.25 12.31
CA SER A 188 -4.97 -5.06 12.48
C SER A 188 -5.61 -6.22 13.24
N ARG A 189 -5.27 -7.46 12.90
CA ARG A 189 -5.83 -8.65 13.56
C ARG A 189 -5.45 -8.74 15.06
N PRO A 190 -4.17 -8.69 15.46
CA PRO A 190 -3.81 -8.72 16.88
C PRO A 190 -4.32 -7.49 17.65
N LEU A 191 -4.42 -6.31 17.04
CA LEU A 191 -4.98 -5.12 17.66
C LEU A 191 -6.47 -5.29 18.00
N LEU A 192 -7.24 -5.91 17.11
CA LEU A 192 -8.67 -6.15 17.30
C LEU A 192 -8.93 -7.27 18.31
N GLY A 193 -7.99 -8.20 18.53
CA GLY A 193 -8.15 -9.30 19.47
C GLY A 193 -9.40 -10.14 19.18
N GLU A 194 -10.31 -10.24 20.15
CA GLU A 194 -11.58 -10.97 20.00
C GLU A 194 -12.53 -10.34 18.97
N TYR A 195 -12.40 -9.05 18.71
CA TYR A 195 -13.17 -8.33 17.68
C TYR A 195 -12.60 -8.50 16.27
N ALA A 196 -11.54 -9.28 16.09
CA ALA A 196 -11.02 -9.58 14.74
C ALA A 196 -11.99 -10.43 13.91
N LEU A 197 -12.89 -11.17 14.54
CA LEU A 197 -13.88 -12.06 13.88
C LEU A 197 -13.20 -12.96 12.82
N ALA A 198 -13.75 -12.96 11.61
CA ALA A 198 -13.22 -13.69 10.46
C ALA A 198 -12.08 -12.96 9.71
N LEU A 199 -11.50 -11.89 10.29
CA LEU A 199 -10.39 -11.16 9.64
C LEU A 199 -9.15 -12.04 9.51
N ASP A 200 -8.96 -12.64 8.34
CA ASP A 200 -7.80 -13.48 8.04
C ASP A 200 -6.66 -12.63 7.46
N LEU A 201 -5.84 -12.10 8.36
CA LEU A 201 -4.66 -11.31 7.99
C LEU A 201 -3.40 -11.93 8.59
N LYS A 202 -2.36 -12.04 7.74
CA LYS A 202 -1.03 -12.52 8.12
C LYS A 202 0.04 -11.48 7.82
N PRO A 203 1.04 -11.30 8.69
CA PRO A 203 2.23 -10.52 8.36
C PRO A 203 3.07 -11.30 7.33
N MET A 204 3.21 -10.76 6.13
CA MET A 204 4.00 -11.38 5.04
C MET A 204 5.25 -10.55 4.80
N ARG A 205 6.42 -11.07 5.23
CA ARG A 205 7.70 -10.37 5.06
C ARG A 205 8.09 -10.28 3.59
N GLY A 206 8.60 -9.12 3.20
CA GLY A 206 9.25 -8.91 1.92
C GLY A 206 10.55 -8.18 2.09
N GLN A 207 11.63 -8.71 1.51
CA GLN A 207 12.96 -8.12 1.54
C GLN A 207 13.29 -7.47 0.20
N MET A 208 14.04 -6.37 0.24
CA MET A 208 14.40 -5.57 -0.93
C MET A 208 15.83 -5.06 -0.85
N LEU A 209 16.47 -4.93 -2.01
CA LEU A 209 17.79 -4.33 -2.18
C LEU A 209 17.69 -2.99 -2.92
N LEU A 210 18.63 -2.10 -2.65
CA LEU A 210 18.82 -0.83 -3.37
C LEU A 210 20.21 -0.78 -3.98
N TYR A 211 20.25 -0.39 -5.25
CA TYR A 211 21.51 -0.13 -5.98
C TYR A 211 21.59 1.32 -6.42
N ARG A 212 22.79 1.76 -6.78
CA ARG A 212 23.05 3.05 -7.41
C ARG A 212 23.69 2.83 -8.76
N GLN A 213 23.10 3.36 -9.82
CA GLN A 213 23.60 3.33 -11.19
C GLN A 213 23.62 4.73 -11.77
N PRO A 214 24.31 4.96 -12.89
CA PRO A 214 24.13 6.18 -13.66
C PRO A 214 22.65 6.41 -13.99
N VAL A 215 22.22 7.67 -13.99
CA VAL A 215 20.86 8.03 -14.37
C VAL A 215 20.57 7.51 -15.79
N GLY A 216 19.43 6.84 -15.95
CA GLY A 216 19.01 6.27 -17.23
C GLY A 216 19.56 4.87 -17.56
N ALA A 217 20.40 4.26 -16.69
CA ALA A 217 20.86 2.89 -16.86
C ALA A 217 19.74 1.85 -16.93
N LEU A 218 18.62 2.13 -16.26
CA LEU A 218 17.36 1.41 -16.39
C LEU A 218 16.25 2.46 -16.53
N GLN A 219 15.38 2.33 -17.55
CA GLN A 219 14.35 3.33 -17.84
C GLN A 219 12.94 2.85 -17.54
N GLN A 220 12.72 1.54 -17.56
CA GLN A 220 11.41 0.92 -17.32
C GLN A 220 11.51 -0.08 -16.17
N ILE A 221 10.35 -0.40 -15.57
CA ILE A 221 10.25 -1.51 -14.62
C ILE A 221 10.49 -2.82 -15.37
N TYR A 222 11.35 -3.68 -14.84
CA TYR A 222 11.48 -5.07 -15.29
C TYR A 222 10.80 -5.97 -14.28
N PHE A 223 10.00 -6.91 -14.79
CA PHE A 223 9.29 -7.89 -13.97
C PHE A 223 9.52 -9.31 -14.49
N HIS A 224 9.84 -10.26 -13.60
CA HIS A 224 10.02 -11.67 -13.90
C HIS A 224 9.81 -12.53 -12.65
N ASN A 225 8.87 -13.46 -12.70
CA ASN A 225 8.63 -14.44 -11.62
C ASN A 225 8.56 -13.81 -10.21
N ASP A 226 7.64 -12.87 -10.00
CA ASP A 226 7.45 -12.12 -8.75
C ASP A 226 8.63 -11.24 -8.31
N PHE A 227 9.67 -11.15 -9.12
CA PHE A 227 10.82 -10.28 -8.91
C PHE A 227 10.78 -9.09 -9.87
N TYR A 228 11.18 -7.92 -9.40
CA TYR A 228 11.20 -6.70 -10.20
C TYR A 228 12.45 -5.85 -9.95
N LEU A 229 12.82 -5.08 -10.98
CA LEU A 229 13.74 -3.95 -10.90
C LEU A 229 12.95 -2.68 -11.20
N ILE A 230 13.06 -1.68 -10.31
CA ILE A 230 12.33 -0.42 -10.43
C ILE A 230 13.34 0.73 -10.48
N PRO A 231 13.45 1.45 -11.63
CA PRO A 231 14.32 2.62 -11.74
C PRO A 231 13.74 3.83 -11.02
N ARG A 232 14.62 4.67 -10.47
CA ARG A 232 14.28 5.99 -9.92
C ARG A 232 14.94 7.09 -10.72
N ARG A 233 14.38 8.31 -10.70
CA ARG A 233 14.89 9.47 -11.44
C ARG A 233 16.37 9.78 -11.16
N ASP A 234 16.81 9.52 -9.94
CA ASP A 234 18.16 9.82 -9.47
C ASP A 234 19.19 8.69 -9.71
N GLY A 235 18.82 7.64 -10.44
CA GLY A 235 19.68 6.50 -10.74
C GLY A 235 19.66 5.40 -9.67
N HIS A 236 18.85 5.52 -8.62
CA HIS A 236 18.59 4.37 -7.76
C HIS A 236 17.78 3.31 -8.51
N ILE A 237 18.07 2.05 -8.22
CA ILE A 237 17.32 0.89 -8.72
C ILE A 237 16.94 0.03 -7.52
N LEU A 238 15.63 -0.15 -7.30
CA LEU A 238 15.12 -1.11 -6.33
C LEU A 238 15.05 -2.49 -6.97
N ALA A 239 15.46 -3.50 -6.20
CA ALA A 239 15.39 -4.91 -6.59
C ALA A 239 14.63 -5.70 -5.52
N GLY A 240 13.61 -6.41 -5.90
CA GLY A 240 12.78 -7.18 -4.97
C GLY A 240 11.62 -7.88 -5.68
N SER A 241 10.83 -8.59 -4.95
CA SER A 241 10.89 -8.78 -3.51
C SER A 241 10.69 -10.24 -3.15
N THR A 242 10.95 -10.59 -1.90
CA THR A 242 10.51 -11.88 -1.36
C THR A 242 9.06 -11.82 -0.87
N VAL A 243 8.49 -12.99 -0.61
CA VAL A 243 7.22 -13.18 0.10
C VAL A 243 7.40 -14.36 1.06
N GLU A 244 7.46 -14.06 2.36
CA GLU A 244 7.85 -15.01 3.40
C GLU A 244 6.81 -15.00 4.53
N ASP A 245 6.27 -16.17 4.89
CA ASP A 245 5.38 -16.35 6.05
C ASP A 245 6.23 -16.69 7.28
N VAL A 246 6.69 -15.69 7.98
CA VAL A 246 7.58 -15.78 9.15
C VAL A 246 7.04 -15.02 10.37
N GLY A 247 5.74 -14.78 10.38
CA GLY A 247 5.12 -13.98 11.43
C GLY A 247 5.62 -12.52 11.42
N PHE A 248 5.79 -11.95 12.60
CA PHE A 248 6.21 -10.55 12.75
C PHE A 248 7.75 -10.35 12.72
N ASP A 249 8.51 -11.36 12.31
CA ASP A 249 9.95 -11.23 12.16
C ASP A 249 10.31 -10.32 10.97
N LYS A 250 11.01 -9.21 11.24
CA LYS A 250 11.49 -8.23 10.25
C LYS A 250 12.98 -8.37 9.96
N SER A 251 13.63 -9.42 10.44
CA SER A 251 15.05 -9.63 10.18
C SER A 251 15.33 -9.75 8.68
N ILE A 252 16.47 -9.25 8.24
CA ILE A 252 17.02 -9.48 6.91
C ILE A 252 18.02 -10.63 6.98
N THR A 253 18.16 -11.41 5.92
CA THR A 253 19.07 -12.56 5.88
C THR A 253 20.09 -12.44 4.76
N VAL A 254 21.29 -12.95 4.98
CA VAL A 254 22.37 -12.94 3.98
C VAL A 254 22.01 -13.79 2.77
N GLU A 255 21.37 -14.92 3.00
CA GLU A 255 20.91 -15.85 1.96
C GLU A 255 19.92 -15.17 1.01
N THR A 256 18.94 -14.44 1.58
CA THR A 256 17.97 -13.68 0.79
C THR A 256 18.64 -12.54 0.01
N ALA A 257 19.58 -11.82 0.65
CA ALA A 257 20.34 -10.78 -0.05
C ALA A 257 21.08 -11.33 -1.25
N PHE A 258 21.74 -12.49 -1.09
CA PHE A 258 22.47 -13.17 -2.18
C PHE A 258 21.52 -13.58 -3.31
N GLU A 259 20.35 -14.18 -2.98
CA GLU A 259 19.38 -14.60 -3.99
C GLU A 259 18.79 -13.41 -4.76
N LEU A 260 18.39 -12.34 -4.06
CA LEU A 260 17.88 -11.13 -4.69
C LEU A 260 18.94 -10.47 -5.58
N HIS A 261 20.20 -10.43 -5.13
CA HIS A 261 21.33 -9.91 -5.91
C HIS A 261 21.56 -10.72 -7.17
N ARG A 262 21.57 -12.06 -7.09
CA ARG A 262 21.69 -12.94 -8.24
C ARG A 262 20.56 -12.71 -9.26
N LYS A 263 19.31 -12.57 -8.80
CA LYS A 263 18.16 -12.25 -9.67
C LYS A 263 18.32 -10.86 -10.31
N ALA A 264 18.77 -9.88 -9.55
CA ALA A 264 19.02 -8.52 -10.07
C ALA A 264 20.06 -8.52 -11.17
N GLY A 265 21.20 -9.19 -10.96
CA GLY A 265 22.27 -9.33 -11.95
C GLY A 265 21.87 -10.15 -13.19
N ALA A 266 20.89 -11.06 -13.07
CA ALA A 266 20.34 -11.77 -14.22
C ALA A 266 19.45 -10.86 -15.09
N LEU A 267 18.68 -9.96 -14.50
CA LEU A 267 17.82 -9.01 -15.22
C LEU A 267 18.61 -7.81 -15.77
N LEU A 268 19.57 -7.31 -14.99
CA LEU A 268 20.43 -6.19 -15.37
C LEU A 268 21.90 -6.56 -15.11
N PRO A 269 22.64 -7.01 -16.14
CA PRO A 269 24.02 -7.49 -15.98
C PRO A 269 24.97 -6.50 -15.30
N ALA A 270 24.74 -5.19 -15.42
CA ALA A 270 25.52 -4.17 -14.75
C ALA A 270 25.49 -4.23 -13.21
N LEU A 271 24.54 -5.00 -12.64
CA LEU A 271 24.43 -5.18 -11.18
C LEU A 271 25.20 -6.40 -10.67
N ARG A 272 25.74 -7.28 -11.53
CA ARG A 272 26.37 -8.55 -11.12
C ARG A 272 27.53 -8.37 -10.15
N ASP A 273 28.37 -7.38 -10.40
CA ASP A 273 29.57 -7.11 -9.63
C ASP A 273 29.41 -5.93 -8.67
N GLN A 274 28.19 -5.40 -8.54
CA GLN A 274 27.91 -4.25 -7.72
C GLN A 274 27.22 -4.64 -6.43
N GLN A 275 27.79 -4.25 -5.30
CA GLN A 275 27.14 -4.44 -4.01
C GLN A 275 25.90 -3.55 -3.88
N PRO A 276 24.77 -4.05 -3.27
CA PRO A 276 23.65 -3.21 -2.93
C PRO A 276 24.06 -2.20 -1.85
N ILE A 277 23.58 -0.97 -1.96
CA ILE A 277 23.87 0.10 -0.99
C ILE A 277 22.93 0.02 0.24
N ARG A 278 21.81 -0.71 0.14
CA ARG A 278 20.87 -0.93 1.24
C ARG A 278 20.11 -2.25 1.08
N HIS A 279 19.81 -2.88 2.22
CA HIS A 279 18.95 -4.04 2.35
C HIS A 279 17.95 -3.79 3.49
N TRP A 280 16.66 -4.05 3.27
CA TRP A 280 15.62 -3.90 4.29
C TRP A 280 14.48 -4.88 4.09
N SER A 281 13.59 -4.95 5.07
CA SER A 281 12.38 -5.72 5.01
C SER A 281 11.16 -4.90 5.43
N GLY A 282 9.97 -5.39 5.10
CA GLY A 282 8.69 -4.86 5.56
C GLY A 282 7.66 -5.97 5.65
N LEU A 283 6.64 -5.79 6.50
CA LEU A 283 5.56 -6.74 6.70
C LEU A 283 4.31 -6.27 5.98
N ARG A 284 3.95 -6.94 4.89
CA ARG A 284 2.70 -6.70 4.18
C ARG A 284 1.52 -7.29 4.95
N PRO A 285 0.35 -6.64 5.00
CA PRO A 285 -0.88 -7.21 5.55
C PRO A 285 -1.48 -8.22 4.56
N GLY A 286 -1.00 -9.45 4.59
CA GLY A 286 -1.45 -10.52 3.69
C GLY A 286 -2.89 -10.90 3.98
N SER A 287 -3.78 -10.74 2.99
CA SER A 287 -5.16 -11.18 2.99
C SER A 287 -5.38 -12.29 1.97
N PRO A 288 -6.41 -13.14 2.13
CA PRO A 288 -6.80 -14.09 1.10
C PRO A 288 -7.05 -13.39 -0.24
N ASP A 289 -6.56 -13.97 -1.31
CA ASP A 289 -6.74 -13.51 -2.70
C ASP A 289 -6.33 -12.04 -2.97
N ASN A 290 -5.56 -11.41 -2.06
CA ASN A 290 -5.20 -9.98 -2.06
C ASN A 290 -6.41 -9.02 -1.95
N ILE A 291 -7.55 -9.49 -1.45
CA ILE A 291 -8.75 -8.68 -1.27
C ILE A 291 -8.69 -8.00 0.11
N PRO A 292 -8.70 -6.65 0.17
CA PRO A 292 -8.73 -5.94 1.45
C PRO A 292 -10.10 -5.99 2.11
N VAL A 293 -10.13 -5.72 3.42
CA VAL A 293 -11.37 -5.48 4.16
C VAL A 293 -11.58 -3.96 4.27
N ILE A 294 -12.72 -3.49 3.75
CA ILE A 294 -13.10 -2.07 3.75
C ILE A 294 -14.57 -1.98 4.18
N GLY A 295 -14.85 -1.41 5.35
CA GLY A 295 -16.24 -1.25 5.78
C GLY A 295 -16.42 -1.17 7.29
N ARG A 296 -17.69 -1.12 7.70
CA ARG A 296 -18.08 -1.12 9.12
C ARG A 296 -17.91 -2.50 9.71
N HIS A 297 -17.46 -2.57 10.94
CA HIS A 297 -17.41 -3.79 11.71
C HIS A 297 -18.83 -4.32 11.97
N PRO A 298 -19.14 -5.62 11.74
CA PRO A 298 -20.51 -6.11 11.81
C PRO A 298 -21.14 -6.04 13.22
N ALA A 299 -20.32 -6.17 14.28
CA ALA A 299 -20.78 -6.16 15.65
C ALA A 299 -20.57 -4.82 16.39
N LEU A 300 -19.78 -3.91 15.88
CA LEU A 300 -19.44 -2.64 16.54
C LEU A 300 -19.80 -1.46 15.64
N GLU A 301 -20.77 -0.66 16.07
CA GLU A 301 -21.41 0.37 15.24
C GLU A 301 -20.50 1.52 14.83
N ASN A 302 -19.50 1.85 15.65
CA ASN A 302 -18.57 2.95 15.39
C ASN A 302 -17.16 2.50 15.02
N LEU A 303 -16.95 1.21 14.76
CA LEU A 303 -15.67 0.65 14.34
C LEU A 303 -15.68 0.39 12.83
N TRP A 304 -14.65 0.85 12.16
CA TRP A 304 -14.45 0.75 10.71
C TRP A 304 -13.09 0.14 10.39
N LEU A 305 -13.01 -0.62 9.32
CA LEU A 305 -11.80 -1.29 8.88
C LEU A 305 -11.42 -0.82 7.49
N ASN A 306 -10.12 -0.60 7.26
CA ASN A 306 -9.54 -0.39 5.94
C ASN A 306 -8.13 -0.98 5.93
N THR A 307 -8.03 -2.29 5.71
CA THR A 307 -6.81 -3.06 5.94
C THR A 307 -6.73 -4.30 5.03
N GLY A 308 -5.58 -4.99 5.02
CA GLY A 308 -5.45 -6.24 4.27
C GLY A 308 -5.13 -6.09 2.78
N HIS A 309 -4.58 -4.97 2.34
CA HIS A 309 -4.31 -4.69 0.92
C HIS A 309 -3.13 -5.48 0.34
N PHE A 310 -2.45 -6.28 1.12
CA PHE A 310 -1.33 -7.16 0.80
C PHE A 310 -0.31 -6.50 -0.14
N ARG A 311 -0.23 -6.98 -1.41
CA ARG A 311 0.78 -6.55 -2.39
C ARG A 311 0.51 -5.15 -2.97
N TYR A 312 -0.74 -4.70 -2.95
CA TYR A 312 -1.21 -3.53 -3.70
C TYR A 312 -1.67 -2.37 -2.83
N GLY A 313 -1.23 -2.34 -1.55
CA GLY A 313 -1.67 -1.33 -0.59
C GLY A 313 -1.44 0.11 -1.06
N VAL A 314 -0.28 0.41 -1.62
CA VAL A 314 -0.03 1.75 -2.18
C VAL A 314 -0.98 2.03 -3.35
N THR A 315 -1.09 1.11 -4.29
CA THR A 315 -1.94 1.27 -5.49
C THR A 315 -3.42 1.46 -5.15
N MET A 316 -3.96 0.65 -4.23
CA MET A 316 -5.38 0.65 -3.87
C MET A 316 -5.76 1.78 -2.89
N ALA A 317 -4.81 2.31 -2.13
CA ALA A 317 -5.07 3.19 -1.00
C ALA A 317 -5.95 4.41 -1.32
N PRO A 318 -5.80 5.14 -2.44
CA PRO A 318 -6.63 6.30 -2.71
C PRO A 318 -8.13 5.95 -2.80
N VAL A 319 -8.45 4.90 -3.55
CA VAL A 319 -9.85 4.49 -3.77
C VAL A 319 -10.43 3.78 -2.55
N SER A 320 -9.63 2.95 -1.85
CA SER A 320 -10.09 2.31 -0.60
C SER A 320 -10.39 3.34 0.51
N ALA A 321 -9.61 4.41 0.59
CA ALA A 321 -9.89 5.55 1.48
C ALA A 321 -11.22 6.23 1.10
N GLY A 322 -11.42 6.54 -0.17
CA GLY A 322 -12.67 7.13 -0.67
C GLY A 322 -13.90 6.25 -0.39
N ILE A 323 -13.80 4.94 -0.63
CA ILE A 323 -14.86 3.98 -0.32
C ILE A 323 -15.21 4.03 1.17
N LEU A 324 -14.21 3.92 2.06
CA LEU A 324 -14.47 3.92 3.49
C LEU A 324 -15.11 5.24 3.95
N VAL A 325 -14.59 6.38 3.51
CA VAL A 325 -15.13 7.70 3.87
C VAL A 325 -16.56 7.86 3.39
N ASN A 326 -16.89 7.41 2.17
CA ASN A 326 -18.26 7.43 1.68
C ASN A 326 -19.19 6.52 2.53
N LEU A 327 -18.70 5.36 2.99
CA LEU A 327 -19.47 4.49 3.92
C LEU A 327 -19.72 5.17 5.28
N ILE A 328 -18.70 5.82 5.86
CA ILE A 328 -18.81 6.54 7.13
C ILE A 328 -19.85 7.68 7.03
N LEU A 329 -19.84 8.41 5.91
CA LEU A 329 -20.68 9.57 5.67
C LEU A 329 -22.05 9.24 5.04
N GLY A 330 -22.33 7.96 4.74
CA GLY A 330 -23.58 7.55 4.06
C GLY A 330 -23.69 8.06 2.62
N LEU A 331 -22.59 8.28 1.94
CA LEU A 331 -22.55 8.79 0.56
C LEU A 331 -22.59 7.65 -0.47
N PRO A 332 -23.03 7.91 -1.70
CA PRO A 332 -23.03 6.92 -2.80
C PRO A 332 -21.64 6.36 -3.07
N GLN A 333 -21.55 5.08 -3.40
CA GLN A 333 -20.32 4.41 -3.78
C GLN A 333 -20.14 4.39 -5.30
N LEU A 334 -18.91 4.58 -5.76
CA LEU A 334 -18.56 4.50 -7.18
C LEU A 334 -18.27 3.06 -7.63
N LEU A 335 -17.97 2.16 -6.70
CA LEU A 335 -17.68 0.75 -6.94
C LEU A 335 -18.57 -0.12 -6.06
N ASP A 336 -18.83 -1.36 -6.50
CA ASP A 336 -19.45 -2.37 -5.64
C ASP A 336 -18.51 -2.71 -4.47
N VAL A 337 -18.98 -2.44 -3.26
CA VAL A 337 -18.19 -2.62 -2.02
C VAL A 337 -18.36 -4.00 -1.39
N LYS A 338 -19.32 -4.80 -1.82
CA LYS A 338 -19.62 -6.11 -1.24
C LYS A 338 -18.43 -7.04 -1.13
N PRO A 339 -17.52 -7.12 -2.14
CA PRO A 339 -16.35 -8.00 -2.05
C PRO A 339 -15.37 -7.63 -0.94
N TYR A 340 -15.44 -6.41 -0.39
CA TYR A 340 -14.50 -5.88 0.60
C TYR A 340 -15.08 -5.85 2.02
N CYS A 341 -16.35 -6.19 2.21
CA CYS A 341 -16.97 -6.19 3.52
C CYS A 341 -16.48 -7.35 4.39
N LEU A 342 -16.27 -7.12 5.68
CA LEU A 342 -16.06 -8.19 6.65
C LEU A 342 -17.40 -8.91 6.88
N SER A 343 -17.43 -10.19 6.60
CA SER A 343 -18.59 -11.08 6.79
C SER A 343 -18.53 -11.83 8.12
#